data_1c44e23c12dffb62aa923dbb92eaf736
#
_entry.id   1c44e23c12dffb62aa923dbb92eaf736
#
_cell.length_a   1.000
_cell.length_b   1.000
_cell.length_c   1.000
_cell.angle_alpha   90.00
_cell.angle_beta   90.00
_cell.angle_gamma   90.00
#
_symmetry.space_group_name_H-M   'P 1'
#
loop_
_entity.id
_entity.type
_entity.pdbx_description
1 polymer ?
#
loop_
_entity_poly.entity_id
_entity_poly.type
_entity_poly.pdbx_seq_one_letter_code
_entity_poly.pdbx_strand_id
1 'polypeptide(L)'
;MLQSKVIINASGPYVLDVLKNIIGIESKKKIRHVQGSHIITEKLYVGDQAYILQLSDKRIIFLIPYLDKYTLIGTTDHEVKTYDNPEITDIEKNYLIKSVNKFIKKEITEDDIIWTYSGVRPLVEDLNENASKITRDYTFEIDDNGAPILTIFGGKLTTYRKLSEHALKKISKYIKITNKSWTGNEILPGAKEIIDKNFLIPEKLLKRLIKTYGDKIINLNQYYQSFMDGGEHIFEDLYEFEIKYLVQEEMAKTPEDILFRRTKLGIKFPKEKLAILENILKKYI
;
A
#
# COMPACT_ATOMS: atom_id res chain seq x y z
N MET A 1 13.28 -26.52 1.56
CA MET A 1 14.22 -25.69 2.36
C MET A 1 14.87 -24.70 1.40
N LEU A 2 14.84 -23.41 1.69
CA LEU A 2 15.52 -22.39 0.89
C LEU A 2 16.92 -22.16 1.47
N GLN A 3 17.93 -22.03 0.58
CA GLN A 3 19.29 -21.68 0.95
C GLN A 3 19.65 -20.33 0.31
N SER A 4 20.26 -19.44 1.08
CA SER A 4 20.67 -18.11 0.60
C SER A 4 22.06 -17.74 1.12
N LYS A 5 22.75 -16.86 0.42
CA LYS A 5 24.05 -16.32 0.83
C LYS A 5 23.93 -15.18 1.83
N VAL A 6 22.81 -14.47 1.80
CA VAL A 6 22.51 -13.31 2.66
C VAL A 6 21.03 -13.32 2.95
N ILE A 7 20.66 -12.94 4.16
CA ILE A 7 19.27 -12.68 4.55
C ILE A 7 19.08 -11.17 4.67
N ILE A 8 17.96 -10.67 4.15
CA ILE A 8 17.55 -9.27 4.32
C ILE A 8 16.24 -9.26 5.12
N ASN A 9 16.32 -8.77 6.35
CA ASN A 9 15.15 -8.54 7.18
C ASN A 9 14.58 -7.14 6.89
N ALA A 10 13.50 -7.08 6.12
CA ALA A 10 12.78 -5.87 5.75
C ALA A 10 11.31 -5.94 6.19
N SER A 11 11.04 -6.54 7.37
CA SER A 11 9.71 -6.90 7.84
C SER A 11 8.93 -5.73 8.51
N GLY A 12 9.45 -4.50 8.43
CA GLY A 12 8.74 -3.31 8.92
C GLY A 12 8.43 -3.36 10.42
N PRO A 13 7.15 -3.29 10.84
CA PRO A 13 6.78 -3.36 12.25
C PRO A 13 7.25 -4.62 12.97
N TYR A 14 7.40 -5.72 12.24
CA TYR A 14 7.82 -7.03 12.76
C TYR A 14 9.34 -7.22 12.81
N VAL A 15 10.13 -6.18 12.55
CA VAL A 15 11.59 -6.30 12.37
C VAL A 15 12.29 -6.90 13.60
N LEU A 16 11.87 -6.53 14.81
CA LEU A 16 12.42 -7.08 16.06
C LEU A 16 11.95 -8.51 16.33
N ASP A 17 10.70 -8.84 15.98
CA ASP A 17 10.19 -10.20 16.15
C ASP A 17 10.90 -11.19 15.23
N VAL A 18 11.13 -10.79 13.97
CA VAL A 18 11.90 -11.60 13.02
C VAL A 18 13.32 -11.82 13.53
N LEU A 19 13.99 -10.76 14.02
CA LEU A 19 15.32 -10.90 14.60
C LEU A 19 15.33 -11.86 15.79
N LYS A 20 14.46 -11.65 16.76
CA LYS A 20 14.45 -12.43 18.02
C LYS A 20 13.91 -13.83 17.83
N ASN A 21 12.72 -13.97 17.21
CA ASN A 21 11.96 -15.23 17.25
C ASN A 21 12.30 -16.16 16.08
N ILE A 22 12.79 -15.63 14.96
CA ILE A 22 13.09 -16.42 13.75
C ILE A 22 14.61 -16.59 13.60
N ILE A 23 15.37 -15.51 13.81
CA ILE A 23 16.82 -15.49 13.57
C ILE A 23 17.61 -15.80 14.86
N GLY A 24 17.08 -15.46 16.04
CA GLY A 24 17.74 -15.66 17.32
C GLY A 24 18.75 -14.56 17.70
N ILE A 25 18.61 -13.36 17.15
CA ILE A 25 19.49 -12.20 17.40
C ILE A 25 18.71 -11.12 18.17
N GLU A 26 19.29 -10.56 19.20
CA GLU A 26 18.75 -9.41 19.91
C GLU A 26 19.35 -8.11 19.35
N SER A 27 18.49 -7.17 18.95
CA SER A 27 18.90 -5.82 18.56
C SER A 27 18.93 -4.89 19.76
N LYS A 28 19.89 -3.94 19.74
CA LYS A 28 19.93 -2.83 20.70
C LYS A 28 18.95 -1.71 20.35
N LYS A 29 18.41 -1.70 19.13
CA LYS A 29 17.44 -0.68 18.68
C LYS A 29 16.08 -0.94 19.30
N LYS A 30 15.39 0.16 19.60
CA LYS A 30 14.00 0.15 20.01
C LYS A 30 13.14 0.71 18.89
N ILE A 31 11.95 0.15 18.75
CA ILE A 31 10.95 0.57 17.76
C ILE A 31 9.72 1.07 18.50
N ARG A 32 9.28 2.27 18.14
CA ARG A 32 7.95 2.77 18.50
C ARG A 32 6.99 2.48 17.37
N HIS A 33 5.88 1.84 17.71
CA HIS A 33 4.82 1.55 16.77
C HIS A 33 3.79 2.67 16.80
N VAL A 34 3.68 3.42 15.69
CA VAL A 34 2.76 4.55 15.56
C VAL A 34 1.75 4.23 14.48
N GLN A 35 0.49 4.02 14.91
CA GLN A 35 -0.63 3.82 14.01
C GLN A 35 -0.99 5.14 13.33
N GLY A 36 -1.28 5.07 12.03
CA GLY A 36 -1.86 6.15 11.26
C GLY A 36 -3.10 5.67 10.56
N SER A 37 -4.22 6.34 10.86
CA SER A 37 -5.53 5.97 10.37
C SER A 37 -6.06 6.99 9.38
N HIS A 38 -6.92 6.52 8.47
CA HIS A 38 -7.58 7.32 7.45
C HIS A 38 -9.06 6.98 7.41
N ILE A 39 -9.87 7.98 7.11
CA ILE A 39 -11.29 7.82 6.79
C ILE A 39 -11.54 8.20 5.34
N ILE A 40 -12.54 7.58 4.73
CA ILE A 40 -13.00 7.87 3.37
C ILE A 40 -14.46 8.29 3.45
N THR A 41 -14.77 9.40 2.79
CA THR A 41 -16.11 9.97 2.67
C THR A 41 -16.49 10.09 1.19
N GLU A 42 -17.76 10.42 0.90
CA GLU A 42 -18.14 10.93 -0.43
C GLU A 42 -17.29 12.17 -0.77
N LYS A 43 -17.20 12.50 -2.06
CA LYS A 43 -16.41 13.63 -2.55
C LYS A 43 -16.83 14.94 -1.89
N LEU A 44 -15.92 15.59 -1.15
CA LEU A 44 -16.18 16.80 -0.37
C LEU A 44 -16.02 18.10 -1.18
N TYR A 45 -15.30 18.06 -2.28
CA TYR A 45 -14.99 19.24 -3.10
C TYR A 45 -14.85 18.88 -4.59
N VAL A 46 -14.98 19.91 -5.43
CA VAL A 46 -14.80 19.79 -6.88
C VAL A 46 -13.32 19.96 -7.23
N GLY A 47 -12.84 19.17 -8.20
CA GLY A 47 -11.45 19.20 -8.66
C GLY A 47 -10.64 18.00 -8.19
N ASP A 48 -9.38 17.96 -8.64
CA ASP A 48 -8.46 16.83 -8.42
C ASP A 48 -7.23 17.21 -7.58
N GLN A 49 -7.22 18.44 -7.04
CA GLN A 49 -6.16 18.92 -6.16
C GLN A 49 -6.27 18.27 -4.77
N ALA A 50 -5.13 17.90 -4.19
CA ALA A 50 -5.06 17.53 -2.78
C ALA A 50 -4.84 18.78 -1.92
N TYR A 51 -5.39 18.77 -0.71
CA TYR A 51 -5.17 19.82 0.28
C TYR A 51 -4.33 19.32 1.45
N ILE A 52 -3.44 20.19 1.93
CA ILE A 52 -2.68 20.01 3.17
C ILE A 52 -3.28 20.99 4.18
N LEU A 53 -3.91 20.48 5.22
CA LEU A 53 -4.50 21.25 6.29
C LEU A 53 -3.53 21.30 7.47
N GLN A 54 -3.02 22.49 7.77
CA GLN A 54 -2.15 22.69 8.93
C GLN A 54 -3.01 23.03 10.15
N LEU A 55 -2.91 22.20 11.18
CA LEU A 55 -3.66 22.35 12.41
C LEU A 55 -2.92 23.24 13.42
N SER A 56 -3.65 23.76 14.42
CA SER A 56 -3.09 24.58 15.48
C SER A 56 -2.06 23.86 16.36
N ASP A 57 -2.14 22.54 16.45
CA ASP A 57 -1.19 21.67 17.15
C ASP A 57 0.04 21.29 16.29
N LYS A 58 0.23 21.96 15.14
CA LYS A 58 1.30 21.76 14.16
C LYS A 58 1.25 20.42 13.40
N ARG A 59 0.25 19.58 13.64
CA ARG A 59 0.00 18.39 12.82
C ARG A 59 -0.63 18.80 11.49
N ILE A 60 -0.51 17.92 10.51
CA ILE A 60 -1.10 18.10 9.19
C ILE A 60 -2.08 16.98 8.90
N ILE A 61 -3.18 17.33 8.22
CA ILE A 61 -4.13 16.39 7.65
C ILE A 61 -4.21 16.64 6.16
N PHE A 62 -4.29 15.57 5.40
CA PHE A 62 -4.50 15.62 3.97
C PHE A 62 -5.96 15.36 3.64
N LEU A 63 -6.47 16.09 2.64
CA LEU A 63 -7.67 15.74 1.90
C LEU A 63 -7.23 15.41 0.49
N ILE A 64 -7.46 14.18 0.05
CA ILE A 64 -6.96 13.67 -1.22
C ILE A 64 -8.14 13.12 -2.02
N PRO A 65 -8.32 13.53 -3.30
CA PRO A 65 -9.28 12.87 -4.19
C PRO A 65 -8.96 11.38 -4.28
N TYR A 66 -9.97 10.53 -4.12
CA TYR A 66 -9.79 9.09 -4.11
C TYR A 66 -10.81 8.39 -5.01
N LEU A 67 -10.32 7.62 -5.98
CA LEU A 67 -11.14 6.86 -6.94
C LEU A 67 -12.21 7.70 -7.67
N ASP A 68 -11.93 8.96 -7.94
CA ASP A 68 -12.80 9.95 -8.59
C ASP A 68 -14.12 10.25 -7.83
N LYS A 69 -14.55 9.39 -6.91
CA LYS A 69 -15.85 9.43 -6.21
C LYS A 69 -15.73 9.86 -4.75
N TYR A 70 -14.56 9.79 -4.15
CA TYR A 70 -14.37 9.91 -2.70
C TYR A 70 -13.35 10.97 -2.33
N THR A 71 -13.31 11.30 -1.04
CA THR A 71 -12.23 12.05 -0.41
C THR A 71 -11.59 11.17 0.67
N LEU A 72 -10.29 10.96 0.56
CA LEU A 72 -9.46 10.33 1.57
C LEU A 72 -8.97 11.40 2.54
N ILE A 73 -9.17 11.18 3.83
CA ILE A 73 -8.84 12.10 4.92
C ILE A 73 -7.90 11.41 5.89
N GLY A 74 -6.76 12.02 6.17
CA GLY A 74 -5.78 11.46 7.12
C GLY A 74 -4.51 12.29 7.17
N THR A 75 -3.65 12.03 8.11
CA THR A 75 -3.59 10.82 8.93
C THR A 75 -3.57 11.16 10.42
N THR A 76 -3.76 10.16 11.27
CA THR A 76 -3.51 10.25 12.70
C THR A 76 -2.10 9.80 13.04
N ASP A 77 -1.64 10.08 14.27
CA ASP A 77 -0.44 9.52 14.88
C ASP A 77 -0.82 9.05 16.29
N HIS A 78 -1.04 7.75 16.43
CA HIS A 78 -1.43 7.08 17.67
C HIS A 78 -0.42 5.99 18.03
N GLU A 79 0.22 6.09 19.18
CA GLU A 79 1.17 5.08 19.63
C GLU A 79 0.42 3.81 20.07
N VAL A 80 0.83 2.65 19.56
CA VAL A 80 0.18 1.37 19.82
C VAL A 80 1.18 0.35 20.37
N LYS A 81 0.67 -0.56 21.19
CA LYS A 81 1.47 -1.68 21.73
C LYS A 81 1.45 -2.91 20.82
N THR A 82 0.35 -3.09 20.11
CA THR A 82 0.14 -4.17 19.13
C THR A 82 0.06 -3.58 17.73
N TYR A 83 0.56 -4.28 16.74
CA TYR A 83 0.60 -3.83 15.36
C TYR A 83 -0.02 -4.82 14.39
N ASP A 84 -0.56 -5.91 14.90
CA ASP A 84 -1.39 -6.85 14.15
C ASP A 84 -2.79 -6.29 13.97
N ASN A 85 -3.32 -6.37 12.74
CA ASN A 85 -4.68 -5.96 12.38
C ASN A 85 -5.05 -4.57 12.91
N PRO A 86 -4.32 -3.50 12.54
CA PRO A 86 -4.59 -2.16 13.05
C PRO A 86 -5.97 -1.67 12.58
N GLU A 87 -6.78 -1.22 13.52
CA GLU A 87 -8.09 -0.64 13.26
C GLU A 87 -8.15 0.79 13.81
N ILE A 88 -8.93 1.64 13.13
CA ILE A 88 -9.14 3.01 13.58
C ILE A 88 -9.99 3.03 14.85
N THR A 89 -9.58 3.81 15.83
CA THR A 89 -10.34 4.04 17.05
C THR A 89 -11.35 5.17 16.90
N ASP A 90 -12.39 5.21 17.75
CA ASP A 90 -13.35 6.31 17.75
C ASP A 90 -12.69 7.66 18.11
N ILE A 91 -11.63 7.64 18.91
CA ILE A 91 -10.83 8.84 19.20
C ILE A 91 -10.19 9.36 17.92
N GLU A 92 -9.63 8.51 17.08
CA GLU A 92 -9.01 8.89 15.82
C GLU A 92 -10.04 9.38 14.80
N LYS A 93 -11.20 8.72 14.68
CA LYS A 93 -12.32 9.18 13.82
C LYS A 93 -12.75 10.60 14.23
N ASN A 94 -13.06 10.80 15.52
CA ASN A 94 -13.47 12.09 16.06
C ASN A 94 -12.41 13.18 15.85
N TYR A 95 -11.12 12.82 15.98
CA TYR A 95 -10.03 13.75 15.72
C TYR A 95 -10.01 14.19 14.25
N LEU A 96 -10.12 13.26 13.30
CA LEU A 96 -10.13 13.57 11.88
C LEU A 96 -11.35 14.43 11.50
N ILE A 97 -12.55 14.05 11.93
CA ILE A 97 -13.80 14.78 11.68
C ILE A 97 -13.71 16.21 12.21
N LYS A 98 -13.38 16.40 13.49
CA LYS A 98 -13.27 17.71 14.11
C LYS A 98 -12.19 18.58 13.47
N SER A 99 -11.12 17.98 13.01
CA SER A 99 -10.03 18.70 12.37
C SER A 99 -10.41 19.20 10.99
N VAL A 100 -11.04 18.37 10.18
CA VAL A 100 -11.47 18.72 8.82
C VAL A 100 -12.61 19.72 8.81
N ASN A 101 -13.58 19.60 9.73
CA ASN A 101 -14.72 20.50 9.83
C ASN A 101 -14.34 21.97 10.07
N LYS A 102 -13.11 22.25 10.53
CA LYS A 102 -12.58 23.62 10.63
C LYS A 102 -12.29 24.26 9.27
N PHE A 103 -12.20 23.49 8.20
CA PHE A 103 -11.74 23.95 6.88
C PHE A 103 -12.78 23.77 5.77
N ILE A 104 -13.80 22.95 5.98
CA ILE A 104 -14.85 22.69 4.98
C ILE A 104 -16.15 23.39 5.33
N LYS A 105 -16.93 23.77 4.29
CA LYS A 105 -18.21 24.47 4.51
C LYS A 105 -19.34 23.55 4.99
N LYS A 106 -19.40 22.34 4.44
CA LYS A 106 -20.38 21.31 4.83
C LYS A 106 -19.70 20.37 5.80
N GLU A 107 -20.05 20.45 7.06
CA GLU A 107 -19.52 19.57 8.10
C GLU A 107 -19.84 18.10 7.79
N ILE A 108 -18.89 17.24 8.13
CA ILE A 108 -19.05 15.79 8.09
C ILE A 108 -19.23 15.25 9.50
N THR A 109 -19.93 14.13 9.61
CA THR A 109 -20.19 13.37 10.83
C THR A 109 -19.61 11.97 10.71
N GLU A 110 -19.77 11.12 11.72
CA GLU A 110 -19.39 9.72 11.67
C GLU A 110 -20.21 8.94 10.61
N ASP A 111 -21.45 9.31 10.38
CA ASP A 111 -22.34 8.70 9.39
C ASP A 111 -21.86 8.94 7.94
N ASP A 112 -21.05 9.96 7.70
CA ASP A 112 -20.45 10.23 6.40
C ASP A 112 -19.21 9.35 6.10
N ILE A 113 -18.75 8.56 7.07
CA ILE A 113 -17.60 7.66 6.88
C ILE A 113 -18.07 6.41 6.14
N ILE A 114 -17.57 6.24 4.91
CA ILE A 114 -17.87 5.09 4.06
C ILE A 114 -16.94 3.93 4.33
N TRP A 115 -15.66 4.23 4.56
CA TRP A 115 -14.63 3.23 4.80
C TRP A 115 -13.45 3.80 5.57
N THR A 116 -12.71 2.91 6.22
CA THR A 116 -11.51 3.28 7.01
C THR A 116 -10.39 2.30 6.75
N TYR A 117 -9.15 2.75 6.90
CA TYR A 117 -8.00 1.86 7.00
C TYR A 117 -6.92 2.45 7.91
N SER A 118 -6.14 1.57 8.49
CA SER A 118 -5.04 1.91 9.38
C SER A 118 -3.78 1.15 9.00
N GLY A 119 -2.64 1.70 9.37
CA GLY A 119 -1.34 1.06 9.23
C GLY A 119 -0.40 1.50 10.34
N VAL A 120 0.59 0.66 10.66
CA VAL A 120 1.54 0.92 11.75
C VAL A 120 2.91 1.27 11.16
N ARG A 121 3.46 2.41 11.60
CA ARG A 121 4.80 2.87 11.26
C ARG A 121 5.79 2.40 12.31
N PRO A 122 6.86 1.68 11.94
CA PRO A 122 7.96 1.37 12.84
C PRO A 122 8.94 2.54 12.89
N LEU A 123 8.84 3.38 13.90
CA LEU A 123 9.78 4.48 14.10
C LEU A 123 10.94 4.02 15.00
N VAL A 124 12.16 4.23 14.54
CA VAL A 124 13.36 3.91 15.34
C VAL A 124 13.51 4.93 16.44
N GLU A 125 13.58 4.50 17.70
CA GLU A 125 13.91 5.39 18.81
C GLU A 125 15.38 5.79 18.74
N ASP A 126 15.62 7.09 18.57
CA ASP A 126 16.91 7.67 18.95
C ASP A 126 16.86 7.97 20.45
N LEU A 127 17.81 7.42 21.19
CA LEU A 127 17.86 7.50 22.66
C LEU A 127 17.91 8.95 23.21
N ASN A 128 17.97 9.95 22.36
CA ASN A 128 18.20 11.37 22.71
C ASN A 128 17.13 12.36 22.21
N GLU A 129 16.02 11.96 21.59
CA GLU A 129 15.09 12.93 21.01
C GLU A 129 13.61 12.75 21.41
N ASN A 130 12.92 13.90 21.57
CA ASN A 130 11.46 13.96 21.72
C ASN A 130 10.75 13.30 20.51
N ALA A 131 9.67 12.58 20.75
CA ALA A 131 8.91 11.81 19.75
C ALA A 131 8.55 12.57 18.45
N SER A 132 8.42 13.90 18.52
CA SER A 132 8.13 14.77 17.36
C SER A 132 9.33 15.01 16.45
N LYS A 133 10.55 14.65 16.88
CA LYS A 133 11.80 14.83 16.13
C LYS A 133 12.43 13.53 15.65
N ILE A 134 11.79 12.38 15.94
CA ILE A 134 12.30 11.08 15.52
C ILE A 134 12.38 11.06 14.00
N THR A 135 13.57 10.79 13.49
CA THR A 135 13.78 10.68 12.05
C THR A 135 12.94 9.56 11.45
N ARG A 136 12.25 9.86 10.35
CA ARG A 136 11.53 8.86 9.55
C ARG A 136 12.43 8.20 8.50
N ASP A 137 13.74 8.39 8.59
CA ASP A 137 14.71 7.76 7.70
C ASP A 137 14.98 6.31 8.12
N TYR A 138 15.53 5.55 7.19
CA TYR A 138 15.90 4.16 7.44
C TYR A 138 17.32 4.05 7.97
N THR A 139 17.55 3.03 8.78
CA THR A 139 18.89 2.63 9.22
C THR A 139 19.11 1.15 8.98
N PHE A 140 20.39 0.77 8.89
CA PHE A 140 20.80 -0.61 8.65
C PHE A 140 21.61 -1.14 9.82
N GLU A 141 21.41 -2.42 10.13
CA GLU A 141 22.33 -3.22 10.95
C GLU A 141 22.73 -4.47 10.17
N ILE A 142 23.99 -4.87 10.30
CA ILE A 142 24.52 -6.12 9.71
C ILE A 142 25.05 -6.95 10.86
N ASP A 143 24.55 -8.18 10.95
CA ASP A 143 25.16 -9.24 11.76
C ASP A 143 25.80 -10.24 10.80
N ASP A 144 27.08 -10.51 10.98
CA ASP A 144 27.88 -11.44 10.17
C ASP A 144 28.67 -12.43 11.01
N ASN A 145 28.25 -12.67 12.27
CA ASN A 145 28.80 -13.71 13.15
C ASN A 145 28.49 -15.13 12.66
N GLY A 146 27.62 -15.26 11.66
CA GLY A 146 27.25 -16.49 10.95
C GLY A 146 26.92 -16.19 9.49
N ALA A 147 25.76 -16.64 9.02
CA ALA A 147 25.26 -16.21 7.72
C ALA A 147 24.90 -14.71 7.78
N PRO A 148 25.39 -13.90 6.83
CA PRO A 148 25.20 -12.46 6.88
C PRO A 148 23.72 -12.07 6.83
N ILE A 149 23.29 -11.21 7.77
CA ILE A 149 21.93 -10.70 7.88
C ILE A 149 21.97 -9.19 7.84
N LEU A 150 21.29 -8.59 6.86
CA LEU A 150 21.04 -7.16 6.80
C LEU A 150 19.65 -6.89 7.35
N THR A 151 19.55 -6.10 8.42
CA THR A 151 18.29 -5.66 8.98
C THR A 151 18.04 -4.19 8.65
N ILE A 152 16.83 -3.89 8.17
CA ILE A 152 16.36 -2.56 7.78
C ILE A 152 15.35 -2.08 8.81
N PHE A 153 15.65 -0.96 9.45
CA PHE A 153 14.78 -0.32 10.44
C PHE A 153 14.20 0.98 9.87
N GLY A 154 12.90 1.19 10.00
CA GLY A 154 12.20 2.38 9.52
C GLY A 154 12.10 2.46 8.00
N GLY A 155 12.07 3.69 7.47
CA GLY A 155 11.95 3.98 6.05
C GLY A 155 10.55 4.43 5.64
N LYS A 156 10.47 5.06 4.47
CA LYS A 156 9.25 5.56 3.86
C LYS A 156 9.00 4.87 2.54
N LEU A 157 7.73 4.70 2.17
CA LEU A 157 7.38 4.19 0.85
C LEU A 157 8.04 5.01 -0.27
N THR A 158 8.12 6.32 -0.11
CA THR A 158 8.71 7.24 -1.11
C THR A 158 10.23 7.13 -1.24
N THR A 159 10.92 6.49 -0.30
CA THR A 159 12.40 6.32 -0.33
C THR A 159 12.83 4.89 -0.73
N TYR A 160 11.88 4.00 -1.04
CA TYR A 160 12.13 2.57 -1.28
C TYR A 160 13.24 2.29 -2.30
N ARG A 161 13.29 3.04 -3.40
CA ARG A 161 14.28 2.84 -4.46
C ARG A 161 15.71 3.10 -3.96
N LYS A 162 15.94 4.25 -3.32
CA LYS A 162 17.25 4.58 -2.74
C LYS A 162 17.61 3.67 -1.58
N LEU A 163 16.63 3.30 -0.75
CA LEU A 163 16.82 2.34 0.33
C LEU A 163 17.31 1.00 -0.23
N SER A 164 16.68 0.50 -1.29
CA SER A 164 17.07 -0.76 -1.93
C SER A 164 18.49 -0.71 -2.52
N GLU A 165 18.87 0.38 -3.18
CA GLU A 165 20.23 0.58 -3.67
C GLU A 165 21.26 0.65 -2.53
N HIS A 166 20.94 1.32 -1.43
CA HIS A 166 21.80 1.35 -0.25
C HIS A 166 21.92 -0.03 0.42
N ALA A 167 20.81 -0.76 0.56
CA ALA A 167 20.81 -2.12 1.07
C ALA A 167 21.74 -3.02 0.22
N LEU A 168 21.59 -2.96 -1.11
CA LEU A 168 22.42 -3.69 -2.04
C LEU A 168 23.91 -3.34 -1.89
N LYS A 169 24.24 -2.05 -1.76
CA LYS A 169 25.61 -1.60 -1.49
C LYS A 169 26.15 -2.15 -0.16
N LYS A 170 25.32 -2.24 0.88
CA LYS A 170 25.75 -2.80 2.18
C LYS A 170 26.10 -4.29 2.10
N ILE A 171 25.35 -5.07 1.33
CA ILE A 171 25.59 -6.52 1.19
C ILE A 171 26.58 -6.88 0.08
N SER A 172 27.14 -5.90 -0.66
CA SER A 172 28.07 -6.14 -1.77
C SER A 172 29.35 -6.86 -1.36
N LYS A 173 29.73 -6.80 -0.08
CA LYS A 173 30.87 -7.55 0.44
C LYS A 173 30.62 -9.07 0.54
N TYR A 174 29.36 -9.50 0.55
CA TYR A 174 28.98 -10.92 0.66
C TYR A 174 28.52 -11.52 -0.67
N ILE A 175 28.02 -10.69 -1.58
CA ILE A 175 27.56 -11.12 -2.90
C ILE A 175 28.18 -10.25 -3.99
N LYS A 176 28.56 -10.87 -5.11
CA LYS A 176 29.10 -10.12 -6.25
C LYS A 176 27.98 -9.32 -6.93
N ILE A 177 28.13 -8.00 -6.96
CA ILE A 177 27.25 -7.10 -7.69
C ILE A 177 28.00 -6.66 -8.94
N THR A 178 27.47 -6.97 -10.11
CA THR A 178 28.11 -6.71 -11.41
C THR A 178 27.67 -5.40 -12.03
N ASN A 179 26.46 -4.95 -11.76
CA ASN A 179 25.88 -3.77 -12.41
C ASN A 179 26.03 -2.52 -11.54
N LYS A 180 26.25 -1.38 -12.20
CA LYS A 180 26.13 -0.07 -11.56
C LYS A 180 24.65 0.23 -11.24
N SER A 181 24.40 1.22 -10.37
CA SER A 181 23.04 1.71 -10.12
C SER A 181 22.37 2.16 -11.43
N TRP A 182 21.18 1.64 -11.69
CA TRP A 182 20.40 1.89 -12.91
C TRP A 182 18.96 2.28 -12.62
N THR A 183 18.46 1.97 -11.43
CA THR A 183 17.04 2.10 -11.07
C THR A 183 16.51 3.54 -11.13
N GLY A 184 17.40 4.55 -11.10
CA GLY A 184 17.01 5.96 -11.19
C GLY A 184 16.46 6.39 -12.54
N ASN A 185 16.85 5.68 -13.61
CA ASN A 185 16.49 5.99 -14.99
C ASN A 185 15.58 4.92 -15.61
N GLU A 186 15.25 3.87 -14.86
CA GLU A 186 14.39 2.80 -15.35
C GLU A 186 12.90 3.17 -15.19
N ILE A 187 12.12 2.86 -16.19
CA ILE A 187 10.67 3.06 -16.18
C ILE A 187 10.04 1.95 -15.31
N LEU A 188 9.18 2.34 -14.38
CA LEU A 188 8.44 1.38 -13.55
C LEU A 188 7.51 0.50 -14.40
N PRO A 189 7.31 -0.77 -14.03
CA PRO A 189 6.29 -1.61 -14.67
C PRO A 189 4.91 -0.93 -14.62
N GLY A 190 4.22 -0.91 -15.75
CA GLY A 190 2.94 -0.23 -15.88
C GLY A 190 3.03 1.25 -16.33
N ALA A 191 4.24 1.83 -16.41
CA ALA A 191 4.42 3.25 -16.74
C ALA A 191 4.98 3.51 -18.15
N LYS A 192 5.09 2.48 -18.99
CA LYS A 192 5.52 2.66 -20.39
C LYS A 192 4.40 3.30 -21.20
N GLU A 193 4.76 3.98 -22.28
CA GLU A 193 3.79 4.53 -23.23
C GLU A 193 2.98 3.40 -23.90
N ILE A 194 1.67 3.58 -23.99
CA ILE A 194 0.77 2.66 -24.69
C ILE A 194 0.73 3.08 -26.16
N ILE A 195 1.49 2.40 -27.01
CA ILE A 195 1.61 2.71 -28.43
C ILE A 195 0.41 2.16 -29.21
N ASP A 196 0.08 0.88 -28.98
CA ASP A 196 -1.10 0.26 -29.61
C ASP A 196 -2.36 0.61 -28.82
N LYS A 197 -3.34 1.19 -29.52
CA LYS A 197 -4.62 1.62 -28.94
C LYS A 197 -5.80 0.79 -29.44
N ASN A 198 -5.55 -0.31 -30.14
CA ASN A 198 -6.59 -1.19 -30.65
C ASN A 198 -7.05 -2.18 -29.57
N PHE A 199 -7.90 -1.69 -28.67
CA PHE A 199 -8.45 -2.53 -27.60
C PHE A 199 -9.88 -3.01 -27.95
N LEU A 200 -10.17 -4.26 -27.67
CA LEU A 200 -11.52 -4.82 -27.75
C LEU A 200 -12.35 -4.49 -26.49
N ILE A 201 -11.68 -4.09 -25.43
CA ILE A 201 -12.31 -3.67 -24.17
C ILE A 201 -13.15 -2.40 -24.39
N PRO A 202 -14.42 -2.36 -23.95
CA PRO A 202 -15.27 -1.17 -24.10
C PRO A 202 -14.64 0.08 -23.45
N GLU A 203 -14.78 1.24 -24.10
CA GLU A 203 -14.11 2.49 -23.72
C GLU A 203 -14.30 2.87 -22.23
N LYS A 204 -15.52 2.71 -21.71
CA LYS A 204 -15.83 3.02 -20.31
C LYS A 204 -14.98 2.19 -19.35
N LEU A 205 -14.89 0.89 -19.58
CA LEU A 205 -14.10 -0.06 -18.79
C LEU A 205 -12.59 0.18 -19.00
N LEU A 206 -12.20 0.43 -20.24
CA LEU A 206 -10.81 0.69 -20.62
C LEU A 206 -10.19 1.85 -19.84
N LYS A 207 -10.93 2.96 -19.64
CA LYS A 207 -10.46 4.11 -18.86
C LYS A 207 -10.06 3.73 -17.43
N ARG A 208 -10.87 2.92 -16.75
CA ARG A 208 -10.55 2.44 -15.41
C ARG A 208 -9.34 1.51 -15.41
N LEU A 209 -9.31 0.57 -16.35
CA LEU A 209 -8.21 -0.40 -16.44
C LEU A 209 -6.87 0.25 -16.75
N ILE A 210 -6.83 1.24 -17.65
CA ILE A 210 -5.60 2.01 -17.93
C ILE A 210 -5.12 2.75 -16.67
N LYS A 211 -6.04 3.38 -15.90
CA LYS A 211 -5.66 4.03 -14.63
C LYS A 211 -5.09 3.04 -13.61
N THR A 212 -5.56 1.79 -13.63
CA THR A 212 -5.14 0.77 -12.65
C THR A 212 -3.85 0.06 -13.06
N TYR A 213 -3.71 -0.29 -14.34
CA TYR A 213 -2.68 -1.21 -14.82
C TYR A 213 -1.64 -0.57 -15.74
N GLY A 214 -1.89 0.66 -16.22
CA GLY A 214 -1.00 1.34 -17.16
C GLY A 214 -0.79 0.53 -18.45
N ASP A 215 0.46 0.40 -18.92
CA ASP A 215 0.80 -0.34 -20.14
C ASP A 215 0.51 -1.84 -20.06
N LYS A 216 0.32 -2.41 -18.87
CA LYS A 216 -0.13 -3.80 -18.71
C LYS A 216 -1.56 -4.03 -19.23
N ILE A 217 -2.29 -2.99 -19.58
CA ILE A 217 -3.57 -3.08 -20.29
C ILE A 217 -3.49 -3.92 -21.57
N ILE A 218 -2.33 -3.96 -22.21
CA ILE A 218 -2.07 -4.79 -23.40
C ILE A 218 -2.28 -6.27 -23.06
N ASN A 219 -1.77 -6.72 -21.90
CA ASN A 219 -1.97 -8.09 -21.44
C ASN A 219 -3.44 -8.34 -21.07
N LEU A 220 -4.06 -7.40 -20.33
CA LEU A 220 -5.48 -7.52 -19.99
C LEU A 220 -6.37 -7.65 -21.22
N ASN A 221 -6.07 -6.94 -22.32
CA ASN A 221 -6.81 -7.03 -23.54
C ASN A 221 -6.76 -8.45 -24.17
N GLN A 222 -5.64 -9.18 -24.03
CA GLN A 222 -5.55 -10.58 -24.41
C GLN A 222 -6.46 -11.47 -23.56
N TYR A 223 -6.52 -11.22 -22.25
CA TYR A 223 -7.46 -11.91 -21.37
C TYR A 223 -8.90 -11.62 -21.77
N TYR A 224 -9.24 -10.35 -22.02
CA TYR A 224 -10.57 -9.98 -22.48
C TYR A 224 -10.99 -10.73 -23.76
N GLN A 225 -10.09 -10.85 -24.75
CA GLN A 225 -10.32 -11.59 -25.99
C GLN A 225 -10.64 -13.07 -25.75
N SER A 226 -10.15 -13.68 -24.68
CA SER A 226 -10.43 -15.07 -24.32
C SER A 226 -11.81 -15.30 -23.71
N PHE A 227 -12.56 -14.23 -23.45
CA PHE A 227 -13.91 -14.26 -22.89
C PHE A 227 -14.92 -13.62 -23.84
N MET A 228 -16.14 -14.14 -23.85
CA MET A 228 -17.25 -13.45 -24.50
C MET A 228 -17.69 -12.29 -23.60
N ASP A 229 -17.63 -11.06 -24.13
CA ASP A 229 -17.98 -9.83 -23.40
C ASP A 229 -17.33 -9.66 -22.01
N GLY A 230 -16.12 -10.22 -21.82
CA GLY A 230 -15.37 -10.13 -20.55
C GLY A 230 -15.72 -11.20 -19.52
N GLY A 231 -16.58 -12.16 -19.85
CA GLY A 231 -17.06 -13.20 -18.94
C GLY A 231 -18.12 -12.70 -17.96
N GLU A 232 -18.25 -13.36 -16.81
CA GLU A 232 -19.26 -13.02 -15.81
C GLU A 232 -19.04 -11.60 -15.24
N HIS A 233 -20.11 -10.79 -15.25
CA HIS A 233 -20.09 -9.47 -14.62
C HIS A 233 -20.36 -9.60 -13.12
N ILE A 234 -19.43 -9.14 -12.28
CA ILE A 234 -19.51 -9.30 -10.83
C ILE A 234 -20.11 -8.05 -10.16
N PHE A 235 -19.47 -6.90 -10.33
CA PHE A 235 -19.88 -5.67 -9.68
C PHE A 235 -19.26 -4.45 -10.35
N GLU A 236 -20.00 -3.35 -10.53
CA GLU A 236 -19.54 -2.14 -11.23
C GLU A 236 -18.83 -2.48 -12.56
N ASP A 237 -17.55 -2.22 -12.65
CA ASP A 237 -16.72 -2.51 -13.83
C ASP A 237 -15.80 -3.74 -13.60
N LEU A 238 -16.10 -4.61 -12.62
CA LEU A 238 -15.37 -5.86 -12.35
C LEU A 238 -15.98 -7.03 -13.11
N TYR A 239 -15.16 -7.66 -13.94
CA TYR A 239 -15.52 -8.81 -14.77
C TYR A 239 -14.57 -9.99 -14.54
N GLU A 240 -15.01 -11.20 -14.93
CA GLU A 240 -14.29 -12.45 -14.74
C GLU A 240 -12.90 -12.46 -15.40
N PHE A 241 -12.73 -11.85 -16.58
CA PHE A 241 -11.43 -11.78 -17.26
C PHE A 241 -10.37 -11.07 -16.42
N GLU A 242 -10.76 -10.00 -15.70
CA GLU A 242 -9.86 -9.26 -14.83
C GLU A 242 -9.45 -10.09 -13.62
N ILE A 243 -10.38 -10.87 -13.04
CA ILE A 243 -10.07 -11.79 -11.95
C ILE A 243 -9.06 -12.84 -12.39
N LYS A 244 -9.26 -13.44 -13.57
CA LYS A 244 -8.31 -14.41 -14.13
C LYS A 244 -6.92 -13.81 -14.30
N TYR A 245 -6.83 -12.60 -14.86
CA TYR A 245 -5.57 -11.86 -14.98
C TYR A 245 -4.92 -11.65 -13.60
N LEU A 246 -5.68 -11.17 -12.62
CA LEU A 246 -5.16 -10.89 -11.28
C LEU A 246 -4.63 -12.14 -10.57
N VAL A 247 -5.27 -13.29 -10.77
CA VAL A 247 -4.78 -14.57 -10.23
C VAL A 247 -3.50 -15.01 -10.92
N GLN A 248 -3.47 -15.01 -12.25
CA GLN A 248 -2.38 -15.60 -13.02
C GLN A 248 -1.15 -14.69 -13.11
N GLU A 249 -1.33 -13.38 -13.21
CA GLU A 249 -0.23 -12.42 -13.41
C GLU A 249 0.13 -11.61 -12.16
N GLU A 250 -0.84 -11.41 -11.25
CA GLU A 250 -0.67 -10.56 -10.07
C GLU A 250 -0.77 -11.34 -8.75
N MET A 251 -0.82 -12.68 -8.80
CA MET A 251 -0.83 -13.58 -7.65
C MET A 251 -1.95 -13.32 -6.64
N ALA A 252 -3.11 -12.84 -7.08
CA ALA A 252 -4.28 -12.68 -6.23
C ALA A 252 -4.82 -14.06 -5.82
N LYS A 253 -5.10 -14.26 -4.52
CA LYS A 253 -5.57 -15.53 -3.97
C LYS A 253 -6.85 -15.41 -3.15
N THR A 254 -7.15 -14.22 -2.67
CA THR A 254 -8.30 -13.95 -1.82
C THR A 254 -9.19 -12.86 -2.42
N PRO A 255 -10.48 -12.78 -2.06
CA PRO A 255 -11.34 -11.65 -2.43
C PRO A 255 -10.74 -10.30 -2.03
N GLU A 256 -10.07 -10.21 -0.88
CA GLU A 256 -9.43 -9.00 -0.39
C GLU A 256 -8.28 -8.56 -1.29
N ASP A 257 -7.54 -9.51 -1.90
CA ASP A 257 -6.52 -9.18 -2.88
C ASP A 257 -7.12 -8.44 -4.07
N ILE A 258 -8.24 -8.95 -4.60
CA ILE A 258 -8.93 -8.35 -5.73
C ILE A 258 -9.56 -7.01 -5.34
N LEU A 259 -10.38 -7.01 -4.29
CA LEU A 259 -11.25 -5.89 -3.94
C LEU A 259 -10.50 -4.70 -3.35
N PHE A 260 -9.47 -4.92 -2.52
CA PHE A 260 -8.80 -3.86 -1.78
C PHE A 260 -7.35 -3.63 -2.20
N ARG A 261 -6.60 -4.68 -2.54
CA ARG A 261 -5.18 -4.56 -2.87
C ARG A 261 -4.93 -4.25 -4.35
N ARG A 262 -5.80 -4.71 -5.26
CA ARG A 262 -5.62 -4.55 -6.72
C ARG A 262 -6.59 -3.53 -7.32
N THR A 263 -7.89 -3.77 -7.25
CA THR A 263 -8.89 -2.93 -7.95
C THR A 263 -9.42 -1.78 -7.10
N LYS A 264 -9.40 -1.89 -5.79
CA LYS A 264 -10.02 -0.97 -4.82
C LYS A 264 -11.55 -0.82 -4.98
N LEU A 265 -12.21 -1.77 -5.63
CA LEU A 265 -13.67 -1.81 -5.80
C LEU A 265 -14.41 -2.29 -4.54
N GLY A 266 -13.67 -2.70 -3.49
CA GLY A 266 -14.23 -3.25 -2.26
C GLY A 266 -15.00 -2.25 -1.39
N ILE A 267 -14.77 -0.95 -1.55
CA ILE A 267 -15.36 0.09 -0.67
C ILE A 267 -16.88 0.01 -0.61
N LYS A 268 -17.55 -0.25 -1.73
CA LYS A 268 -19.01 -0.43 -1.81
C LYS A 268 -19.42 -1.80 -2.34
N PHE A 269 -18.54 -2.79 -2.24
CA PHE A 269 -18.82 -4.13 -2.76
C PHE A 269 -19.94 -4.80 -1.94
N PRO A 270 -21.03 -5.28 -2.60
CA PRO A 270 -22.13 -5.91 -1.91
C PRO A 270 -21.73 -7.25 -1.29
N LYS A 271 -22.04 -7.45 0.00
CA LYS A 271 -21.67 -8.68 0.72
C LYS A 271 -22.28 -9.94 0.08
N GLU A 272 -23.49 -9.82 -0.46
CA GLU A 272 -24.18 -10.92 -1.16
C GLU A 272 -23.47 -11.41 -2.43
N LYS A 273 -22.60 -10.59 -3.02
CA LYS A 273 -21.80 -10.96 -4.19
C LYS A 273 -20.45 -11.61 -3.84
N LEU A 274 -20.11 -11.71 -2.56
CA LEU A 274 -18.83 -12.27 -2.13
C LEU A 274 -18.71 -13.75 -2.55
N ALA A 275 -19.77 -14.53 -2.40
CA ALA A 275 -19.79 -15.94 -2.80
C ALA A 275 -19.57 -16.13 -4.32
N ILE A 276 -20.08 -15.22 -5.16
CA ILE A 276 -19.85 -15.23 -6.60
C ILE A 276 -18.37 -14.99 -6.87
N LEU A 277 -17.79 -13.95 -6.27
CA LEU A 277 -16.37 -13.64 -6.43
C LEU A 277 -15.46 -14.80 -5.99
N GLU A 278 -15.75 -15.42 -4.84
CA GLU A 278 -15.03 -16.60 -4.35
C GLU A 278 -15.11 -17.78 -5.30
N ASN A 279 -16.28 -18.05 -5.87
CA ASN A 279 -16.46 -19.14 -6.81
C ASN A 279 -15.67 -18.91 -8.11
N ILE A 280 -15.67 -17.68 -8.62
CA ILE A 280 -14.87 -17.33 -9.80
C ILE A 280 -13.37 -17.42 -9.49
N LEU A 281 -12.94 -16.90 -8.34
CA LEU A 281 -11.55 -16.95 -7.90
C LEU A 281 -11.03 -18.41 -7.86
N LYS A 282 -11.83 -19.34 -7.29
CA LYS A 282 -11.49 -20.78 -7.20
C LYS A 282 -11.31 -21.46 -8.55
N LYS A 283 -11.87 -20.91 -9.64
CA LYS A 283 -11.67 -21.49 -11.01
C LYS A 283 -10.22 -21.31 -11.50
N TYR A 284 -9.49 -20.34 -10.97
CA TYR A 284 -8.18 -19.91 -11.49
C TYR A 284 -7.01 -20.09 -10.53
N ILE A 285 -7.27 -20.40 -9.24
CA ILE A 285 -6.24 -20.78 -8.26
C ILE A 285 -5.88 -22.27 -8.42
#